data_20872bc446055e721a5c37adf90dd010
#
_entry.id   20872bc446055e721a5c37adf90dd010
#
_cell.length_a   1.000
_cell.length_b   1.000
_cell.length_c   1.000
_cell.angle_alpha   90.00
_cell.angle_beta   90.00
_cell.angle_gamma   90.00
#
_symmetry.space_group_name_H-M   'P 1'
#
loop_
_entity.id
_entity.type
_entity.pdbx_description
1 polymer ?
#
loop_
_entity_poly.entity_id
_entity_poly.type
_entity_poly.pdbx_seq_one_letter_code
_entity_poly.pdbx_strand_id
1 'polypeptide(L)'
;MISNNCRLQFITHYTEKYSYIDTARMALEGGCRWIQLRMKDADTSLMEDTAIVIQKMCKDYGATFIVDDHVLLAKKINADGVHLGKNDMPIAEARKALGNSFIIGGTVNSFEDILNTLQSATPDYFGCGPFRFTATKKNLAPILGYEGYRTIVKNMKNMNINIPLIGIGGIERSYIPMLLESGVNGIALSSSILNADNPVKEMRDIVKMMYKEREITN
;
A
#
# COMPACT_ATOMS: atom_id res chain seq x y z
N MET A 1 12.13 -5.29 7.99
CA MET A 1 11.88 -5.93 6.67
C MET A 1 10.39 -6.25 6.58
N ILE A 2 9.75 -5.88 5.49
CA ILE A 2 8.36 -6.24 5.20
C ILE A 2 8.26 -7.76 5.17
N SER A 3 7.33 -8.33 5.95
CA SER A 3 7.14 -9.78 6.01
C SER A 3 6.63 -10.32 4.67
N ASN A 4 6.84 -11.62 4.42
CA ASN A 4 6.32 -12.30 3.22
C ASN A 4 4.78 -12.22 3.07
N ASN A 5 4.07 -11.78 4.12
CA ASN A 5 2.62 -11.56 4.11
C ASN A 5 2.21 -10.19 3.56
N CYS A 6 3.16 -9.28 3.29
CA CYS A 6 2.88 -7.93 2.78
C CYS A 6 2.94 -7.88 1.24
N ARG A 7 2.18 -8.75 0.56
CA ARG A 7 2.02 -8.72 -0.91
C ARG A 7 0.70 -8.08 -1.35
N LEU A 8 -0.27 -7.98 -0.45
CA LEU A 8 -1.57 -7.37 -0.70
C LEU A 8 -1.85 -6.33 0.36
N GLN A 9 -1.83 -5.06 -0.02
CA GLN A 9 -2.19 -3.93 0.82
C GLN A 9 -3.61 -3.47 0.52
N PHE A 10 -4.39 -3.18 1.55
CA PHE A 10 -5.65 -2.47 1.40
C PHE A 10 -5.51 -1.04 1.94
N ILE A 11 -5.87 -0.06 1.11
CA ILE A 11 -5.86 1.36 1.48
C ILE A 11 -7.30 1.77 1.76
N THR A 12 -7.55 2.24 2.99
CA THR A 12 -8.90 2.67 3.41
C THR A 12 -9.38 3.86 2.59
N HIS A 13 -10.67 3.91 2.36
CA HIS A 13 -11.32 5.01 1.65
C HIS A 13 -12.73 5.21 2.19
N TYR A 14 -13.08 6.46 2.46
CA TYR A 14 -14.46 6.82 2.83
C TYR A 14 -15.37 6.78 1.59
N THR A 15 -16.54 6.22 1.76
CA THR A 15 -17.62 6.28 0.78
C THR A 15 -18.93 6.67 1.49
N GLU A 16 -19.95 7.07 0.75
CA GLU A 16 -21.28 7.33 1.35
C GLU A 16 -21.84 6.11 2.10
N LYS A 17 -21.41 4.91 1.70
CA LYS A 17 -21.89 3.63 2.25
C LYS A 17 -21.03 3.11 3.42
N TYR A 18 -19.73 3.45 3.45
CA TYR A 18 -18.78 2.85 4.38
C TYR A 18 -17.83 3.88 4.97
N SER A 19 -17.67 3.87 6.30
CA SER A 19 -16.63 4.63 7.01
C SER A 19 -15.24 4.03 6.77
N TYR A 20 -14.18 4.74 7.15
CA TYR A 20 -12.81 4.19 7.13
C TYR A 20 -12.68 2.92 7.99
N ILE A 21 -13.35 2.89 9.16
CA ILE A 21 -13.35 1.72 10.05
C ILE A 21 -14.04 0.53 9.40
N ASP A 22 -15.18 0.76 8.72
CA ASP A 22 -15.91 -0.32 8.03
C ASP A 22 -15.07 -0.90 6.90
N THR A 23 -14.41 -0.04 6.12
CA THR A 23 -13.57 -0.49 5.00
C THR A 23 -12.36 -1.30 5.47
N ALA A 24 -11.72 -0.89 6.56
CA ALA A 24 -10.63 -1.66 7.18
C ALA A 24 -11.13 -3.02 7.70
N ARG A 25 -12.28 -3.04 8.38
CA ARG A 25 -12.90 -4.27 8.90
C ARG A 25 -13.20 -5.26 7.77
N MET A 26 -13.85 -4.82 6.70
CA MET A 26 -14.16 -5.67 5.55
C MET A 26 -12.90 -6.28 4.91
N ALA A 27 -11.83 -5.50 4.80
CA ALA A 27 -10.58 -6.01 4.27
C ALA A 27 -9.95 -7.08 5.18
N LEU A 28 -9.95 -6.86 6.50
CA LEU A 28 -9.45 -7.81 7.51
C LEU A 28 -10.26 -9.11 7.52
N GLU A 29 -11.59 -9.03 7.51
CA GLU A 29 -12.50 -10.17 7.43
C GLU A 29 -12.35 -10.95 6.11
N GLY A 30 -12.01 -10.25 5.03
CA GLY A 30 -11.64 -10.83 3.75
C GLY A 30 -10.28 -11.53 3.74
N GLY A 31 -9.48 -11.38 4.80
CA GLY A 31 -8.17 -12.03 4.93
C GLY A 31 -6.98 -11.14 4.57
N CYS A 32 -7.17 -9.85 4.25
CA CYS A 32 -6.06 -8.92 4.07
C CYS A 32 -5.31 -8.74 5.40
N ARG A 33 -3.97 -8.70 5.33
CA ARG A 33 -3.11 -8.57 6.52
C ARG A 33 -2.13 -7.39 6.43
N TRP A 34 -2.46 -6.41 5.58
CA TRP A 34 -1.70 -5.17 5.45
C TRP A 34 -2.65 -4.03 5.14
N ILE A 35 -2.92 -3.18 6.13
CA ILE A 35 -3.90 -2.10 6.06
C ILE A 35 -3.17 -0.76 6.10
N GLN A 36 -3.52 0.15 5.20
CA GLN A 36 -3.06 1.54 5.20
C GLN A 36 -4.26 2.45 5.47
N LEU A 37 -4.20 3.22 6.56
CA LEU A 37 -5.18 4.28 6.82
C LEU A 37 -4.81 5.53 6.01
N ARG A 38 -5.69 5.94 5.10
CA ARG A 38 -5.54 7.14 4.30
C ARG A 38 -6.76 8.04 4.47
N MET A 39 -6.57 9.13 5.22
CA MET A 39 -7.59 10.13 5.52
C MET A 39 -7.10 11.52 5.11
N LYS A 40 -7.18 11.83 3.81
CA LYS A 40 -6.84 13.15 3.30
C LYS A 40 -7.91 14.18 3.72
N ASP A 41 -7.47 15.35 4.11
CA ASP A 41 -8.33 16.48 4.48
C ASP A 41 -9.19 16.23 5.74
N ALA A 42 -8.88 15.23 6.57
CA ALA A 42 -9.59 14.96 7.83
C ALA A 42 -9.02 15.79 8.99
N ASP A 43 -9.88 16.10 9.96
CA ASP A 43 -9.45 16.68 11.23
C ASP A 43 -8.50 15.72 11.96
N THR A 44 -7.47 16.30 12.60
CA THR A 44 -6.42 15.52 13.27
C THR A 44 -6.96 14.64 14.40
N SER A 45 -7.95 15.13 15.17
CA SER A 45 -8.56 14.35 16.26
C SER A 45 -9.33 13.16 15.71
N LEU A 46 -10.17 13.37 14.69
CA LEU A 46 -10.90 12.29 14.02
C LEU A 46 -9.97 11.25 13.41
N MET A 47 -8.86 11.71 12.82
CA MET A 47 -7.86 10.79 12.24
C MET A 47 -7.19 9.95 13.33
N GLU A 48 -6.82 10.55 14.47
CA GLU A 48 -6.20 9.84 15.60
C GLU A 48 -7.16 8.79 16.18
N ASP A 49 -8.41 9.16 16.47
CA ASP A 49 -9.42 8.24 17.00
C ASP A 49 -9.66 7.07 16.04
N THR A 50 -9.79 7.36 14.73
CA THR A 50 -9.96 6.36 13.69
C THR A 50 -8.74 5.42 13.61
N ALA A 51 -7.53 6.00 13.68
CA ALA A 51 -6.28 5.24 13.61
C ALA A 51 -6.14 4.26 14.79
N ILE A 52 -6.48 4.69 16.01
CA ILE A 52 -6.45 3.84 17.21
C ILE A 52 -7.40 2.65 17.08
N VAL A 53 -8.62 2.88 16.57
CA VAL A 53 -9.61 1.82 16.37
C VAL A 53 -9.12 0.81 15.32
N ILE A 54 -8.63 1.28 14.16
CA ILE A 54 -8.15 0.41 13.10
C ILE A 54 -6.88 -0.34 13.52
N GLN A 55 -5.97 0.30 14.26
CA GLN A 55 -4.78 -0.34 14.79
C GLN A 55 -5.13 -1.51 15.71
N LYS A 56 -6.12 -1.31 16.61
CA LYS A 56 -6.61 -2.38 17.49
C LYS A 56 -7.13 -3.57 16.66
N MET A 57 -7.97 -3.30 15.65
CA MET A 57 -8.46 -4.35 14.76
C MET A 57 -7.30 -5.06 14.05
N CYS A 58 -6.32 -4.31 13.53
CA CYS A 58 -5.15 -4.92 12.89
C CYS A 58 -4.40 -5.87 13.84
N LYS A 59 -4.21 -5.49 15.11
CA LYS A 59 -3.61 -6.36 16.13
C LYS A 59 -4.41 -7.63 16.35
N ASP A 60 -5.74 -7.53 16.45
CA ASP A 60 -6.64 -8.67 16.67
C ASP A 60 -6.59 -9.67 15.50
N TYR A 61 -6.34 -9.18 14.27
CA TYR A 61 -6.21 -9.98 13.05
C TYR A 61 -4.76 -10.36 12.69
N GLY A 62 -3.76 -9.95 13.47
CA GLY A 62 -2.34 -10.16 13.13
C GLY A 62 -1.91 -9.46 11.85
N ALA A 63 -2.48 -8.27 11.57
CA ALA A 63 -2.23 -7.48 10.37
C ALA A 63 -1.29 -6.31 10.62
N THR A 64 -0.48 -5.96 9.64
CA THR A 64 0.37 -4.77 9.63
C THR A 64 -0.46 -3.51 9.40
N PHE A 65 -0.24 -2.48 10.21
CA PHE A 65 -0.96 -1.21 10.15
C PHE A 65 -0.03 -0.06 9.75
N ILE A 66 -0.34 0.61 8.63
CA ILE A 66 0.41 1.75 8.08
C ILE A 66 -0.47 3.00 8.15
N VAL A 67 0.11 4.12 8.55
CA VAL A 67 -0.51 5.45 8.48
C VAL A 67 -0.01 6.18 7.24
N ASP A 68 -0.92 6.74 6.43
CA ASP A 68 -0.56 7.53 5.25
C ASP A 68 -0.15 8.95 5.68
N ASP A 69 0.98 9.47 5.16
CA ASP A 69 1.50 10.84 5.29
C ASP A 69 1.90 11.29 6.74
N HIS A 70 1.22 10.85 7.78
CA HIS A 70 1.29 11.42 9.13
C HIS A 70 2.31 10.74 10.05
N VAL A 71 3.60 11.09 9.89
CA VAL A 71 4.74 10.52 10.66
C VAL A 71 4.57 10.66 12.17
N LEU A 72 4.17 11.86 12.65
CA LEU A 72 4.03 12.12 14.08
C LEU A 72 2.88 11.33 14.71
N LEU A 73 1.77 11.16 13.98
CA LEU A 73 0.66 10.32 14.41
C LEU A 73 1.10 8.85 14.52
N ALA A 74 1.76 8.33 13.48
CA ALA A 74 2.25 6.95 13.49
C ALA A 74 3.18 6.69 14.69
N LYS A 75 4.06 7.65 15.00
CA LYS A 75 4.94 7.58 16.19
C LYS A 75 4.12 7.59 17.48
N LYS A 76 3.16 8.51 17.60
CA LYS A 76 2.34 8.70 18.82
C LYS A 76 1.57 7.43 19.18
N ILE A 77 0.93 6.80 18.20
CA ILE A 77 0.14 5.58 18.42
C ILE A 77 0.97 4.29 18.34
N ASN A 78 2.26 4.40 18.03
CA ASN A 78 3.14 3.26 17.78
C ASN A 78 2.57 2.31 16.70
N ALA A 79 2.24 2.87 15.52
CA ALA A 79 1.85 2.09 14.36
C ALA A 79 3.02 1.25 13.84
N ASP A 80 2.77 0.28 12.96
CA ASP A 80 3.86 -0.52 12.37
C ASP A 80 4.68 0.28 11.35
N GLY A 81 4.12 1.36 10.79
CA GLY A 81 4.85 2.21 9.86
C GLY A 81 4.03 3.34 9.24
N VAL A 82 4.64 3.98 8.24
CA VAL A 82 4.06 5.07 7.45
C VAL A 82 4.25 4.82 5.96
N HIS A 83 3.37 5.42 5.15
CA HIS A 83 3.59 5.57 3.71
C HIS A 83 3.64 7.05 3.36
N LEU A 84 4.64 7.46 2.57
CA LEU A 84 4.93 8.86 2.27
C LEU A 84 4.82 9.12 0.76
N GLY A 85 4.06 10.14 0.41
CA GLY A 85 4.02 10.69 -0.93
C GLY A 85 5.22 11.59 -1.22
N LYS A 86 5.35 12.03 -2.47
CA LYS A 86 6.47 12.86 -2.94
C LYS A 86 6.54 14.24 -2.28
N ASN A 87 5.41 14.75 -1.78
CA ASN A 87 5.29 16.08 -1.18
C ASN A 87 5.17 16.04 0.35
N ASP A 88 5.24 14.85 0.94
CA ASP A 88 5.18 14.65 2.37
C ASP A 88 6.58 14.76 3.01
N MET A 89 6.70 14.44 4.29
CA MET A 89 7.99 14.43 4.97
C MET A 89 9.01 13.55 4.21
N PRO A 90 10.22 14.03 3.92
CA PRO A 90 11.25 13.21 3.27
C PRO A 90 11.53 11.92 4.04
N ILE A 91 11.70 10.81 3.31
CA ILE A 91 11.92 9.47 3.89
C ILE A 91 13.09 9.45 4.87
N ALA A 92 14.18 10.18 4.58
CA ALA A 92 15.33 10.29 5.47
C ALA A 92 14.98 10.94 6.82
N GLU A 93 14.15 11.99 6.80
CA GLU A 93 13.67 12.66 8.00
C GLU A 93 12.70 11.78 8.79
N ALA A 94 11.78 11.12 8.10
CA ALA A 94 10.87 10.17 8.72
C ALA A 94 11.63 9.00 9.38
N ARG A 95 12.65 8.46 8.73
CA ARG A 95 13.53 7.42 9.30
C ARG A 95 14.25 7.91 10.55
N LYS A 96 14.77 9.14 10.55
CA LYS A 96 15.39 9.77 11.71
C LYS A 96 14.39 9.95 12.87
N ALA A 97 13.16 10.33 12.57
CA ALA A 97 12.11 10.55 13.57
C ALA A 97 11.55 9.26 14.18
N LEU A 98 11.40 8.20 13.38
CA LEU A 98 10.74 6.93 13.73
C LEU A 98 11.73 5.85 14.18
N GLY A 99 12.97 5.88 13.70
CA GLY A 99 13.94 4.80 13.91
C GLY A 99 13.77 3.63 12.94
N ASN A 100 14.56 2.57 13.16
CA ASN A 100 14.66 1.44 12.22
C ASN A 100 13.57 0.37 12.39
N SER A 101 12.78 0.44 13.47
CA SER A 101 11.70 -0.53 13.72
C SER A 101 10.43 -0.25 12.91
N PHE A 102 10.24 1.00 12.46
CA PHE A 102 9.08 1.38 11.67
C PHE A 102 9.27 1.04 10.19
N ILE A 103 8.22 0.55 9.56
CA ILE A 103 8.14 0.38 8.11
C ILE A 103 7.91 1.75 7.47
N ILE A 104 8.72 2.12 6.49
CA ILE A 104 8.53 3.35 5.72
C ILE A 104 8.38 3.01 4.24
N GLY A 105 7.19 3.24 3.70
CA GLY A 105 6.92 3.16 2.27
C GLY A 105 7.11 4.52 1.59
N GLY A 106 7.49 4.51 0.32
CA GLY A 106 7.61 5.73 -0.49
C GLY A 106 6.87 5.62 -1.81
N THR A 107 6.19 6.71 -2.23
CA THR A 107 5.51 6.78 -3.51
C THR A 107 6.47 7.08 -4.66
N VAL A 108 6.40 6.29 -5.73
CA VAL A 108 7.11 6.53 -7.00
C VAL A 108 6.15 6.38 -8.19
N ASN A 109 6.45 7.08 -9.27
CA ASN A 109 5.68 7.02 -10.52
C ASN A 109 6.56 6.65 -11.73
N SER A 110 7.87 6.57 -11.54
CA SER A 110 8.86 6.25 -12.58
C SER A 110 10.09 5.57 -11.96
N PHE A 111 10.94 5.02 -12.82
CA PHE A 111 12.25 4.53 -12.40
C PHE A 111 13.18 5.65 -11.92
N GLU A 112 13.07 6.84 -12.50
CA GLU A 112 13.82 8.03 -12.09
C GLU A 112 13.46 8.44 -10.66
N ASP A 113 12.17 8.37 -10.27
CA ASP A 113 11.75 8.61 -8.88
C ASP A 113 12.43 7.66 -7.90
N ILE A 114 12.57 6.37 -8.29
CA ILE A 114 13.29 5.38 -7.48
C ILE A 114 14.74 5.82 -7.27
N LEU A 115 15.44 6.17 -8.35
CA LEU A 115 16.84 6.61 -8.27
C LEU A 115 16.99 7.87 -7.42
N ASN A 116 16.13 8.86 -7.62
CA ASN A 116 16.15 10.10 -6.84
C ASN A 116 15.91 9.84 -5.34
N THR A 117 14.98 8.95 -5.00
CA THR A 117 14.74 8.56 -3.61
C THR A 117 15.97 7.89 -3.00
N LEU A 118 16.61 6.99 -3.73
CA LEU A 118 17.76 6.22 -3.25
C LEU A 118 19.04 7.05 -3.07
N GLN A 119 19.11 8.25 -3.65
CA GLN A 119 20.19 9.19 -3.37
C GLN A 119 20.20 9.68 -1.92
N SER A 120 19.05 9.73 -1.26
CA SER A 120 18.91 10.32 0.08
C SER A 120 18.47 9.34 1.15
N ALA A 121 17.70 8.29 0.77
CA ALA A 121 17.14 7.34 1.74
C ALA A 121 16.73 6.03 1.07
N THR A 122 16.67 4.97 1.88
CA THR A 122 16.18 3.65 1.46
C THR A 122 14.86 3.36 2.17
N PRO A 123 13.71 3.37 1.47
CA PRO A 123 12.44 2.93 2.04
C PRO A 123 12.39 1.40 2.17
N ASP A 124 11.43 0.89 2.95
CA ASP A 124 11.19 -0.53 3.06
C ASP A 124 10.40 -1.10 1.88
N TYR A 125 9.64 -0.26 1.17
CA TYR A 125 8.96 -0.60 -0.08
C TYR A 125 8.63 0.66 -0.89
N PHE A 126 8.40 0.48 -2.18
CA PHE A 126 7.84 1.50 -3.06
C PHE A 126 6.39 1.18 -3.42
N GLY A 127 5.48 2.16 -3.24
CA GLY A 127 4.16 2.18 -3.85
C GLY A 127 4.27 2.84 -5.23
N CYS A 128 4.11 2.06 -6.29
CA CYS A 128 4.34 2.51 -7.65
C CYS A 128 3.03 2.57 -8.45
N GLY A 129 2.75 3.69 -9.09
CA GLY A 129 1.54 3.84 -9.91
C GLY A 129 1.34 5.22 -10.51
N PRO A 130 0.21 5.44 -11.16
CA PRO A 130 -0.95 4.54 -11.25
C PRO A 130 -0.80 3.49 -12.36
N PHE A 131 -1.37 2.30 -12.13
CA PHE A 131 -1.47 1.27 -13.16
C PHE A 131 -2.44 1.68 -14.27
N ARG A 132 -3.63 2.19 -13.87
CA ARG A 132 -4.68 2.72 -14.75
C ARG A 132 -5.28 3.97 -14.16
N PHE A 133 -6.16 4.62 -14.90
CA PHE A 133 -6.92 5.75 -14.38
C PHE A 133 -7.67 5.38 -13.09
N THR A 134 -7.66 6.30 -12.12
CA THR A 134 -8.41 6.18 -10.88
C THR A 134 -8.87 7.57 -10.43
N ALA A 135 -10.11 7.68 -9.99
CA ALA A 135 -10.67 8.91 -9.43
C ALA A 135 -10.28 9.13 -7.96
N THR A 136 -9.65 8.16 -7.32
CA THR A 136 -9.31 8.21 -5.88
C THR A 136 -8.20 9.25 -5.57
N LYS A 137 -7.40 9.64 -6.56
CA LYS A 137 -6.31 10.63 -6.42
C LYS A 137 -6.60 11.85 -7.30
N LYS A 138 -6.60 13.07 -6.71
CA LYS A 138 -6.89 14.32 -7.43
C LYS A 138 -5.85 14.68 -8.50
N ASN A 139 -4.55 14.43 -8.23
CA ASN A 139 -3.44 14.69 -9.16
C ASN A 139 -2.82 13.35 -9.58
N LEU A 140 -3.26 12.83 -10.72
CA LEU A 140 -2.81 11.55 -11.23
C LEU A 140 -1.53 11.74 -12.07
N ALA A 141 -0.47 10.99 -11.72
CA ALA A 141 0.72 10.87 -12.54
C ALA A 141 0.40 10.11 -13.85
N PRO A 142 1.29 10.13 -14.86
CA PRO A 142 1.11 9.35 -16.07
C PRO A 142 0.83 7.87 -15.79
N ILE A 143 -0.12 7.28 -16.52
CA ILE A 143 -0.49 5.88 -16.39
C ILE A 143 0.67 5.00 -16.86
N LEU A 144 1.07 4.06 -16.01
CA LEU A 144 2.19 3.14 -16.30
C LEU A 144 1.78 1.97 -17.20
N GLY A 145 0.59 1.41 -16.98
CA GLY A 145 0.18 0.18 -17.63
C GLY A 145 1.14 -0.99 -17.37
N TYR A 146 0.94 -2.09 -18.06
CA TYR A 146 1.78 -3.30 -17.92
C TYR A 146 3.24 -3.06 -18.33
N GLU A 147 3.46 -2.43 -19.48
CA GLU A 147 4.82 -2.21 -20.02
C GLU A 147 5.64 -1.22 -19.17
N GLY A 148 4.99 -0.24 -18.54
CA GLY A 148 5.64 0.66 -17.59
C GLY A 148 6.19 -0.11 -16.39
N TYR A 149 5.40 -1.02 -15.81
CA TYR A 149 5.88 -1.85 -14.69
C TYR A 149 7.01 -2.80 -15.12
N ARG A 150 6.88 -3.48 -16.27
CA ARG A 150 7.95 -4.34 -16.80
C ARG A 150 9.27 -3.59 -16.94
N THR A 151 9.20 -2.38 -17.51
CA THR A 151 10.38 -1.53 -17.69
C THR A 151 11.01 -1.14 -16.37
N ILE A 152 10.20 -0.69 -15.39
CA ILE A 152 10.69 -0.32 -14.05
C ILE A 152 11.34 -1.52 -13.37
N VAL A 153 10.67 -2.68 -13.34
CA VAL A 153 11.19 -3.90 -12.68
C VAL A 153 12.47 -4.39 -13.37
N LYS A 154 12.54 -4.35 -14.70
CA LYS A 154 13.76 -4.69 -15.45
C LYS A 154 14.94 -3.79 -15.07
N ASN A 155 14.70 -2.47 -14.99
CA ASN A 155 15.72 -1.51 -14.62
C ASN A 155 16.18 -1.68 -13.16
N MET A 156 15.24 -1.95 -12.23
CA MET A 156 15.57 -2.27 -10.84
C MET A 156 16.48 -3.51 -10.76
N LYS A 157 16.14 -4.59 -11.48
CA LYS A 157 16.96 -5.81 -11.54
C LYS A 157 18.36 -5.53 -12.10
N ASN A 158 18.46 -4.77 -13.19
CA ASN A 158 19.75 -4.43 -13.80
C ASN A 158 20.68 -3.63 -12.87
N MET A 159 20.10 -2.87 -11.93
CA MET A 159 20.85 -2.08 -10.95
C MET A 159 20.91 -2.75 -9.56
N ASN A 160 20.50 -4.01 -9.43
CA ASN A 160 20.46 -4.76 -8.17
C ASN A 160 19.66 -4.04 -7.06
N ILE A 161 18.58 -3.33 -7.42
CA ILE A 161 17.68 -2.69 -6.47
C ILE A 161 16.65 -3.73 -6.01
N ASN A 162 16.79 -4.20 -4.75
CA ASN A 162 15.99 -5.29 -4.18
C ASN A 162 14.87 -4.80 -3.25
N ILE A 163 14.45 -3.53 -3.39
CA ILE A 163 13.35 -2.97 -2.60
C ILE A 163 12.01 -3.43 -3.21
N PRO A 164 11.06 -3.96 -2.40
CA PRO A 164 9.77 -4.38 -2.90
C PRO A 164 9.02 -3.27 -3.64
N LEU A 165 8.49 -3.58 -4.83
CA LEU A 165 7.67 -2.69 -5.65
C LEU A 165 6.21 -3.15 -5.58
N ILE A 166 5.33 -2.30 -5.07
CA ILE A 166 3.90 -2.56 -4.87
C ILE A 166 3.12 -1.75 -5.91
N GLY A 167 2.45 -2.44 -6.82
CA GLY A 167 1.62 -1.81 -7.84
C GLY A 167 0.36 -1.19 -7.23
N ILE A 168 -0.02 0.02 -7.68
CA ILE A 168 -1.19 0.75 -7.17
C ILE A 168 -1.91 1.53 -8.28
N GLY A 169 -3.20 1.80 -8.06
CA GLY A 169 -4.01 2.74 -8.85
C GLY A 169 -4.77 2.09 -9.99
N GLY A 170 -6.10 2.01 -9.87
CA GLY A 170 -6.99 1.45 -10.89
C GLY A 170 -6.83 -0.05 -11.13
N ILE A 171 -6.35 -0.80 -10.12
CA ILE A 171 -6.18 -2.25 -10.22
C ILE A 171 -7.49 -2.94 -9.87
N GLU A 172 -8.01 -3.73 -10.79
CA GLU A 172 -9.14 -4.64 -10.61
C GLU A 172 -8.63 -6.08 -10.57
N ARG A 173 -9.43 -7.01 -10.03
CA ARG A 173 -9.05 -8.42 -9.86
C ARG A 173 -8.56 -9.07 -11.15
N SER A 174 -9.17 -8.77 -12.29
CA SER A 174 -8.79 -9.30 -13.61
C SER A 174 -7.37 -8.95 -14.05
N TYR A 175 -6.80 -7.84 -13.54
CA TYR A 175 -5.46 -7.39 -13.89
C TYR A 175 -4.36 -7.92 -12.98
N ILE A 176 -4.71 -8.55 -11.86
CA ILE A 176 -3.74 -9.01 -10.85
C ILE A 176 -2.73 -10.01 -11.43
N PRO A 177 -3.15 -11.08 -12.17
CA PRO A 177 -2.18 -12.03 -12.74
C PRO A 177 -1.16 -11.34 -13.64
N MET A 178 -1.63 -10.51 -14.56
CA MET A 178 -0.78 -9.76 -15.49
C MET A 178 0.21 -8.84 -14.76
N LEU A 179 -0.25 -8.16 -13.69
CA LEU A 179 0.63 -7.31 -12.88
C LEU A 179 1.71 -8.11 -12.17
N LEU A 180 1.38 -9.27 -11.61
CA LEU A 180 2.37 -10.15 -10.97
C LEU A 180 3.38 -10.67 -11.98
N GLU A 181 2.97 -11.00 -13.22
CA GLU A 181 3.85 -11.37 -14.33
C GLU A 181 4.82 -10.23 -14.72
N SER A 182 4.44 -8.97 -14.53
CA SER A 182 5.36 -7.84 -14.75
C SER A 182 6.55 -7.84 -13.79
N GLY A 183 6.47 -8.61 -12.69
CA GLY A 183 7.50 -8.78 -11.69
C GLY A 183 7.37 -7.86 -10.47
N VAL A 184 6.23 -7.19 -10.28
CA VAL A 184 5.95 -6.47 -9.03
C VAL A 184 5.85 -7.45 -7.86
N ASN A 185 6.25 -7.02 -6.67
CA ASN A 185 6.26 -7.87 -5.47
C ASN A 185 4.88 -8.01 -4.82
N GLY A 186 3.97 -7.08 -5.11
CA GLY A 186 2.63 -7.05 -4.57
C GLY A 186 1.78 -5.94 -5.17
N ILE A 187 0.58 -5.78 -4.63
CA ILE A 187 -0.40 -4.78 -5.08
C ILE A 187 -1.07 -4.07 -3.91
N ALA A 188 -1.53 -2.85 -4.15
CA ALA A 188 -2.35 -2.08 -3.22
C ALA A 188 -3.71 -1.76 -3.87
N LEU A 189 -4.79 -2.08 -3.14
CA LEU A 189 -6.17 -1.94 -3.59
C LEU A 189 -6.97 -1.01 -2.67
N SER A 190 -8.02 -0.41 -3.20
CA SER A 190 -8.97 0.42 -2.47
C SER A 190 -10.37 0.32 -3.10
N SER A 191 -10.74 1.24 -3.98
CA SER A 191 -12.07 1.36 -4.57
C SER A 191 -12.57 0.10 -5.30
N SER A 192 -11.68 -0.67 -5.94
CA SER A 192 -12.08 -1.91 -6.61
C SER A 192 -12.68 -2.95 -5.66
N ILE A 193 -12.25 -2.95 -4.40
CA ILE A 193 -12.84 -3.79 -3.35
C ILE A 193 -14.20 -3.22 -2.91
N LEU A 194 -14.25 -1.92 -2.66
CA LEU A 194 -15.44 -1.27 -2.09
C LEU A 194 -16.61 -1.17 -3.07
N ASN A 195 -16.33 -1.18 -4.38
CA ASN A 195 -17.33 -1.16 -5.45
C ASN A 195 -17.89 -2.55 -5.79
N ALA A 196 -17.36 -3.62 -5.20
CA ALA A 196 -17.90 -4.97 -5.39
C ALA A 196 -19.23 -5.14 -4.63
N ASP A 197 -20.13 -5.96 -5.14
CA ASP A 197 -21.40 -6.30 -4.47
C ASP A 197 -21.19 -6.83 -3.04
N ASN A 198 -20.10 -7.57 -2.84
CA ASN A 198 -19.67 -8.07 -1.52
C ASN A 198 -18.17 -7.84 -1.34
N PRO A 199 -17.76 -6.72 -0.70
CA PRO A 199 -16.35 -6.36 -0.50
C PRO A 199 -15.54 -7.42 0.26
N VAL A 200 -16.13 -8.06 1.28
CA VAL A 200 -15.45 -9.11 2.06
C VAL A 200 -15.15 -10.34 1.20
N LYS A 201 -16.13 -10.75 0.38
CA LYS A 201 -15.94 -11.87 -0.55
C LYS A 201 -14.91 -11.53 -1.61
N GLU A 202 -14.97 -10.33 -2.20
CA GLU A 202 -14.02 -9.88 -3.22
C GLU A 202 -12.57 -9.87 -2.66
N MET A 203 -12.39 -9.32 -1.47
CA MET A 203 -11.08 -9.35 -0.80
C MET A 203 -10.61 -10.78 -0.55
N ARG A 204 -11.50 -11.67 -0.10
CA ARG A 204 -11.15 -13.09 0.15
C ARG A 204 -10.73 -13.82 -1.12
N ASP A 205 -11.39 -13.56 -2.23
CA ASP A 205 -11.07 -14.16 -3.52
C ASP A 205 -9.70 -13.67 -4.02
N ILE A 206 -9.41 -12.37 -3.83
CA ILE A 206 -8.10 -11.79 -4.16
C ILE A 206 -6.99 -12.33 -3.25
N VAL A 207 -7.22 -12.43 -1.95
CA VAL A 207 -6.27 -13.06 -1.01
C VAL A 207 -5.92 -14.47 -1.46
N LYS A 208 -6.92 -15.28 -1.81
CA LYS A 208 -6.68 -16.64 -2.34
C LYS A 208 -5.83 -16.60 -3.62
N MET A 209 -6.09 -15.66 -4.53
CA MET A 209 -5.32 -15.52 -5.76
C MET A 209 -3.86 -15.15 -5.47
N MET A 210 -3.62 -14.19 -4.57
CA MET A 210 -2.29 -13.68 -4.24
C MET A 210 -1.39 -14.69 -3.52
N TYR A 211 -1.97 -15.66 -2.79
CA TYR A 211 -1.22 -16.56 -1.92
C TYR A 211 -1.29 -18.04 -2.33
N LYS A 212 -2.17 -18.44 -3.28
CA LYS A 212 -2.25 -19.82 -3.80
C LYS A 212 -1.04 -20.30 -4.61
N GLU A 213 -0.27 -19.39 -5.20
CA GLU A 213 0.86 -19.77 -6.07
C GLU A 213 2.05 -20.39 -5.33
N ARG A 214 2.08 -20.42 -3.98
CA ARG A 214 3.18 -21.00 -3.22
C ARG A 214 3.03 -22.49 -2.88
N GLU A 215 1.85 -23.07 -3.06
CA GLU A 215 1.65 -24.51 -2.80
C GLU A 215 2.06 -25.41 -3.98
N ILE A 216 2.39 -24.84 -5.14
CA ILE A 216 2.73 -25.61 -6.36
C ILE A 216 4.25 -25.71 -6.59
N THR A 217 5.09 -25.05 -5.77
CA THR A 217 6.55 -24.98 -5.96
C THR A 217 7.35 -25.59 -4.80
N ASN A 218 6.77 -26.52 -4.03
CA ASN A 218 7.49 -27.35 -3.05
C ASN A 218 7.50 -28.81 -3.46
#